data_2987404886fd280c339a2f67fa4621f3
#
_entry.id   2987404886fd280c339a2f67fa4621f3
#
_cell.length_a   1.000
_cell.length_b   1.000
_cell.length_c   1.000
_cell.angle_alpha   90.00
_cell.angle_beta   90.00
_cell.angle_gamma   90.00
#
_symmetry.space_group_name_H-M   'P 1'
#
loop_
_entity.id
_entity.type
_entity.pdbx_description
1 polymer ?
#
loop_
_entity_poly.entity_id
_entity_poly.type
_entity_poly.pdbx_seq_one_letter_code
_entity_poly.pdbx_strand_id
1 'polypeptide(L)'
;MSQDASAGSTDSGYTEKFPPTSGRVMGVLAVGLAAAVCVYAIVDGRGGFEAPVAWGAAFAALVSYASLLRPAVRVDAGALILRNMIDTNVIPLALIDEVVVRQVLVVRAAEKRYVSPAIGNSFIRTVRPKTARDGETELTYPDYVRDRILHLADGARRRVGSGDLPPVRRLWAWPEIAGLVVTALGFVVALVLT
;
A
#
# COMPACT_ATOMS: atom_id res chain seq x y z
N MET A 1 51.75 -21.36 -1.69
CA MET A 1 50.45 -21.78 -2.25
C MET A 1 49.38 -20.97 -1.57
N SER A 2 49.00 -19.93 -2.26
CA SER A 2 48.02 -18.93 -1.82
C SER A 2 46.64 -19.49 -2.04
N GLN A 3 45.75 -19.35 -1.05
CA GLN A 3 44.30 -19.48 -1.27
C GLN A 3 43.66 -18.15 -0.89
N ASP A 4 43.32 -17.43 -1.93
CA ASP A 4 42.48 -16.26 -1.88
C ASP A 4 41.08 -16.65 -1.39
N ALA A 5 40.76 -16.25 -0.17
CA ALA A 5 39.39 -16.23 0.31
C ALA A 5 38.73 -14.89 -0.07
N SER A 6 38.30 -14.79 -1.29
CA SER A 6 37.41 -13.73 -1.75
C SER A 6 36.03 -13.93 -1.10
N ALA A 7 35.86 -13.42 0.10
CA ALA A 7 34.56 -13.22 0.71
C ALA A 7 33.92 -11.98 0.09
N GLY A 8 33.34 -12.17 -1.10
CA GLY A 8 32.38 -11.25 -1.66
C GLY A 8 31.11 -11.28 -0.83
N SER A 9 30.99 -10.40 0.15
CA SER A 9 29.72 -10.09 0.79
C SER A 9 28.86 -9.32 -0.21
N THR A 10 28.16 -10.05 -1.07
CA THR A 10 26.99 -9.54 -1.74
C THR A 10 25.98 -9.21 -0.64
N ASP A 11 25.93 -7.95 -0.26
CA ASP A 11 24.79 -7.34 0.43
C ASP A 11 23.61 -7.36 -0.55
N SER A 12 23.04 -8.55 -0.70
CA SER A 12 21.81 -8.76 -1.46
C SER A 12 20.72 -8.09 -0.66
N GLY A 13 20.36 -6.87 -1.04
CA GLY A 13 19.30 -6.09 -0.40
C GLY A 13 18.06 -6.96 -0.20
N TYR A 14 17.91 -7.45 1.04
CA TYR A 14 16.80 -8.32 1.40
C TYR A 14 15.49 -7.56 1.21
N THR A 15 14.74 -7.95 0.19
CA THR A 15 13.42 -7.37 -0.11
C THR A 15 12.34 -8.36 0.28
N GLU A 16 11.52 -8.01 1.24
CA GLU A 16 10.36 -8.79 1.66
C GLU A 16 9.06 -8.00 1.35
N LYS A 17 8.16 -8.64 0.60
CA LYS A 17 6.87 -8.04 0.22
C LYS A 17 5.76 -8.69 1.02
N PHE A 18 4.92 -7.88 1.65
CA PHE A 18 3.72 -8.33 2.35
C PHE A 18 2.50 -8.14 1.44
N PRO A 19 1.88 -9.24 0.96
CA PRO A 19 0.69 -9.13 0.13
C PRO A 19 -0.44 -8.44 0.90
N PRO A 20 -1.16 -7.49 0.28
CA PRO A 20 -2.29 -6.82 0.92
C PRO A 20 -3.44 -7.80 1.19
N THR A 21 -4.11 -7.62 2.32
CA THR A 21 -5.12 -8.56 2.83
C THR A 21 -6.50 -8.40 2.21
N SER A 22 -6.82 -7.27 1.59
CA SER A 22 -8.16 -7.02 1.04
C SER A 22 -8.16 -6.00 -0.09
N GLY A 23 -9.24 -6.01 -0.88
CA GLY A 23 -9.53 -4.97 -1.86
C GLY A 23 -9.01 -5.20 -3.27
N ARG A 24 -8.03 -6.08 -3.51
CA ARG A 24 -7.46 -6.26 -4.86
C ARG A 24 -8.48 -6.75 -5.88
N VAL A 25 -9.26 -7.77 -5.54
CA VAL A 25 -10.28 -8.31 -6.46
C VAL A 25 -11.33 -7.24 -6.77
N MET A 26 -11.84 -6.57 -5.73
CA MET A 26 -12.80 -5.48 -5.91
C MET A 26 -12.18 -4.30 -6.67
N GLY A 27 -10.91 -3.99 -6.42
CA GLY A 27 -10.18 -2.95 -7.16
C GLY A 27 -10.03 -3.28 -8.64
N VAL A 28 -9.66 -4.50 -8.99
CA VAL A 28 -9.57 -4.95 -10.38
C VAL A 28 -10.94 -4.92 -11.08
N LEU A 29 -11.99 -5.40 -10.40
CA LEU A 29 -13.35 -5.35 -10.95
C LEU A 29 -13.83 -3.91 -11.17
N ALA A 30 -13.60 -3.02 -10.19
CA ALA A 30 -14.00 -1.62 -10.29
C ALA A 30 -13.26 -0.88 -11.42
N VAL A 31 -11.94 -1.09 -11.52
CA VAL A 31 -11.14 -0.50 -12.60
C VAL A 31 -11.54 -1.08 -13.96
N GLY A 32 -11.77 -2.41 -14.04
CA GLY A 32 -12.21 -3.07 -15.26
C GLY A 32 -13.57 -2.56 -15.75
N LEU A 33 -14.53 -2.42 -14.84
CA LEU A 33 -15.85 -1.87 -15.16
C LEU A 33 -15.74 -0.42 -15.64
N ALA A 34 -15.00 0.43 -14.93
CA ALA A 34 -14.82 1.82 -15.32
C ALA A 34 -14.08 1.96 -16.66
N ALA A 35 -13.09 1.10 -16.93
CA ALA A 35 -12.41 1.05 -18.22
C ALA A 35 -13.37 0.62 -19.35
N ALA A 36 -14.25 -0.34 -19.09
CA ALA A 36 -15.28 -0.76 -20.06
C ALA A 36 -16.23 0.39 -20.41
N VAL A 37 -16.65 1.17 -19.40
CA VAL A 37 -17.47 2.39 -19.63
C VAL A 37 -16.71 3.41 -20.47
N CYS A 38 -15.44 3.66 -20.18
CA CYS A 38 -14.62 4.59 -20.97
C CYS A 38 -14.47 4.13 -22.43
N VAL A 39 -14.18 2.83 -22.65
CA VAL A 39 -14.06 2.26 -24.00
C VAL A 39 -15.38 2.37 -24.76
N TYR A 40 -16.49 2.03 -24.10
CA TYR A 40 -17.82 2.15 -24.71
C TYR A 40 -18.12 3.60 -25.12
N ALA A 41 -17.83 4.57 -24.23
CA ALA A 41 -18.03 5.99 -24.52
C ALA A 41 -17.22 6.50 -25.74
N ILE A 42 -16.03 5.91 -25.97
CA ILE A 42 -15.18 6.28 -27.11
C ILE A 42 -15.68 5.62 -28.40
N VAL A 43 -16.08 4.34 -28.35
CA VAL A 43 -16.47 3.54 -29.53
C VAL A 43 -17.84 3.95 -30.05
N ASP A 44 -18.79 4.22 -29.16
CA ASP A 44 -20.17 4.51 -29.51
C ASP A 44 -20.41 5.94 -30.06
N GLY A 45 -19.38 6.77 -30.13
CA GLY A 45 -19.22 8.10 -30.80
C GLY A 45 -20.44 8.85 -31.38
N ARG A 46 -21.64 8.27 -31.33
CA ARG A 46 -22.91 8.73 -31.90
C ARG A 46 -23.98 9.08 -30.88
N GLY A 47 -23.56 9.44 -29.64
CA GLY A 47 -24.50 10.06 -28.69
C GLY A 47 -25.03 9.14 -27.58
N GLY A 48 -24.38 8.00 -27.34
CA GLY A 48 -24.82 7.08 -26.28
C GLY A 48 -24.38 7.47 -24.86
N PHE A 49 -23.25 8.16 -24.71
CA PHE A 49 -22.77 8.61 -23.41
C PHE A 49 -22.42 10.10 -23.41
N GLU A 50 -22.98 10.81 -22.45
CA GLU A 50 -22.63 12.21 -22.20
C GLU A 50 -21.19 12.30 -21.64
N ALA A 51 -20.46 13.36 -21.99
CA ALA A 51 -19.09 13.61 -21.52
C ALA A 51 -18.91 13.46 -19.99
N PRO A 52 -19.86 13.86 -19.13
CA PRO A 52 -19.77 13.64 -17.70
C PRO A 52 -19.62 12.19 -17.28
N VAL A 53 -20.29 11.27 -17.98
CA VAL A 53 -20.21 9.82 -17.66
C VAL A 53 -18.81 9.29 -17.94
N ALA A 54 -18.19 9.67 -19.05
CA ALA A 54 -16.82 9.26 -19.39
C ALA A 54 -15.79 9.78 -18.39
N TRP A 55 -15.86 11.07 -18.05
CA TRP A 55 -14.97 11.68 -17.05
C TRP A 55 -15.20 11.13 -15.65
N GLY A 56 -16.48 10.88 -15.26
CA GLY A 56 -16.84 10.24 -14.00
C GLY A 56 -16.31 8.82 -13.89
N ALA A 57 -16.39 8.02 -14.96
CA ALA A 57 -15.83 6.68 -15.02
C ALA A 57 -14.30 6.70 -14.91
N ALA A 58 -13.62 7.61 -15.61
CA ALA A 58 -12.17 7.77 -15.51
C ALA A 58 -11.73 8.16 -14.09
N PHE A 59 -12.43 9.08 -13.45
CA PHE A 59 -12.20 9.45 -12.07
C PHE A 59 -12.42 8.27 -11.11
N ALA A 60 -13.53 7.54 -11.24
CA ALA A 60 -13.83 6.37 -10.43
C ALA A 60 -12.79 5.25 -10.60
N ALA A 61 -12.30 5.03 -11.83
CA ALA A 61 -11.20 4.09 -12.11
C ALA A 61 -9.94 4.47 -11.34
N LEU A 62 -9.55 5.75 -11.41
CA LEU A 62 -8.34 6.23 -10.77
C LEU A 62 -8.42 6.22 -9.25
N VAL A 63 -9.59 6.58 -8.68
CA VAL A 63 -9.85 6.47 -7.24
C VAL A 63 -9.76 5.00 -6.80
N SER A 64 -10.39 4.08 -7.54
CA SER A 64 -10.36 2.64 -7.24
C SER A 64 -8.95 2.07 -7.33
N TYR A 65 -8.18 2.46 -8.34
CA TYR A 65 -6.77 2.09 -8.45
C TYR A 65 -5.96 2.61 -7.25
N ALA A 66 -6.05 3.91 -6.98
CA ALA A 66 -5.25 4.56 -5.94
C ALA A 66 -5.59 4.03 -4.53
N SER A 67 -6.87 3.71 -4.25
CA SER A 67 -7.32 3.27 -2.92
C SER A 67 -7.20 1.76 -2.70
N LEU A 68 -7.40 0.93 -3.73
CA LEU A 68 -7.51 -0.52 -3.59
C LEU A 68 -6.31 -1.29 -4.16
N LEU A 69 -5.71 -0.83 -5.25
CA LEU A 69 -4.62 -1.54 -5.93
C LEU A 69 -3.23 -1.01 -5.58
N ARG A 70 -3.11 0.29 -5.35
CA ARG A 70 -1.84 0.96 -5.06
C ARG A 70 -1.27 0.66 -3.66
N PRO A 71 -2.07 0.57 -2.57
CA PRO A 71 -1.53 0.36 -1.24
C PRO A 71 -0.74 -0.94 -1.13
N ALA A 72 0.48 -0.84 -0.60
CA ALA A 72 1.40 -1.98 -0.43
C ALA A 72 2.34 -1.75 0.73
N VAL A 73 2.76 -2.84 1.37
CA VAL A 73 3.78 -2.85 2.42
C VAL A 73 4.93 -3.73 1.98
N ARG A 74 6.15 -3.21 2.08
CA ARG A 74 7.36 -3.98 1.81
C ARG A 74 8.51 -3.52 2.71
N VAL A 75 9.42 -4.42 2.97
CA VAL A 75 10.73 -4.11 3.56
C VAL A 75 11.76 -4.19 2.44
N ASP A 76 12.60 -3.19 2.34
CA ASP A 76 13.65 -3.10 1.32
C ASP A 76 14.85 -2.34 1.89
N ALA A 77 16.05 -2.88 1.71
CA ALA A 77 17.32 -2.26 2.14
C ALA A 77 17.29 -1.68 3.57
N GLY A 78 16.71 -2.40 4.53
CA GLY A 78 16.68 -1.95 5.94
C GLY A 78 15.62 -0.88 6.24
N ALA A 79 14.72 -0.58 5.32
CA ALA A 79 13.61 0.33 5.51
C ALA A 79 12.25 -0.34 5.28
N LEU A 80 11.25 0.02 6.08
CA LEU A 80 9.85 -0.31 5.85
C LEU A 80 9.23 0.73 4.92
N ILE A 81 8.72 0.29 3.79
CA ILE A 81 8.10 1.14 2.78
C ILE A 81 6.59 0.93 2.83
N LEU A 82 5.88 1.95 3.27
CA LEU A 82 4.42 2.01 3.31
C LEU A 82 3.93 2.83 2.12
N ARG A 83 3.45 2.15 1.09
CA ARG A 83 2.84 2.80 -0.08
C ARG A 83 1.35 2.96 0.18
N ASN A 84 0.88 4.19 0.27
CA ASN A 84 -0.51 4.56 0.47
C ASN A 84 -1.15 5.11 -0.82
N MET A 85 -2.38 5.61 -0.73
CA MET A 85 -3.13 6.16 -1.85
C MET A 85 -2.40 7.31 -2.58
N ILE A 86 -1.92 8.29 -1.83
CA ILE A 86 -1.34 9.54 -2.35
C ILE A 86 0.11 9.78 -1.92
N ASP A 87 0.66 8.93 -1.05
CA ASP A 87 2.03 9.06 -0.56
C ASP A 87 2.72 7.70 -0.37
N THR A 88 4.02 7.75 -0.18
CA THR A 88 4.85 6.61 0.19
C THR A 88 5.76 7.04 1.32
N ASN A 89 5.67 6.35 2.46
CA ASN A 89 6.51 6.58 3.61
C ASN A 89 7.62 5.55 3.66
N VAL A 90 8.88 6.02 3.70
CA VAL A 90 10.09 5.20 3.83
C VAL A 90 10.60 5.38 5.25
N ILE A 91 10.44 4.34 6.06
CA ILE A 91 10.72 4.34 7.51
C ILE A 91 11.91 3.41 7.76
N PRO A 92 13.07 3.91 8.22
CA PRO A 92 14.16 3.03 8.62
C PRO A 92 13.70 2.06 9.72
N LEU A 93 13.99 0.77 9.55
CA LEU A 93 13.53 -0.27 10.48
C LEU A 93 13.99 0.00 11.92
N ALA A 94 15.19 0.50 12.10
CA ALA A 94 15.74 0.80 13.43
C ALA A 94 14.98 1.91 14.18
N LEU A 95 14.21 2.76 13.50
CA LEU A 95 13.38 3.81 14.10
C LEU A 95 11.98 3.33 14.50
N ILE A 96 11.61 2.09 14.19
CA ILE A 96 10.27 1.56 14.48
C ILE A 96 10.19 1.18 15.95
N ASP A 97 9.33 1.87 16.71
CA ASP A 97 9.11 1.62 18.13
C ASP A 97 8.01 0.59 18.36
N GLU A 98 6.90 0.72 17.61
CA GLU A 98 5.71 -0.07 17.81
C GLU A 98 5.02 -0.36 16.47
N VAL A 99 4.48 -1.58 16.34
CA VAL A 99 3.65 -1.98 15.20
C VAL A 99 2.35 -2.57 15.74
N VAL A 100 1.23 -2.00 15.30
CA VAL A 100 -0.11 -2.47 15.67
C VAL A 100 -0.91 -2.73 14.40
N VAL A 101 -1.49 -3.90 14.29
CA VAL A 101 -2.42 -4.22 13.21
C VAL A 101 -3.81 -4.45 13.80
N ARG A 102 -4.74 -3.59 13.42
CA ARG A 102 -6.17 -3.72 13.73
C ARG A 102 -6.94 -3.77 12.39
N GLN A 103 -7.75 -2.76 12.11
CA GLN A 103 -8.37 -2.58 10.79
C GLN A 103 -7.37 -2.11 9.74
N VAL A 104 -6.29 -1.46 10.17
CA VAL A 104 -5.18 -0.96 9.36
C VAL A 104 -3.86 -1.21 10.09
N LEU A 105 -2.78 -1.26 9.33
CA LEU A 105 -1.42 -1.30 9.88
C LEU A 105 -1.05 0.09 10.38
N VAL A 106 -0.67 0.19 11.65
CA VAL A 106 -0.16 1.40 12.29
C VAL A 106 1.27 1.13 12.73
N VAL A 107 2.19 1.96 12.28
CA VAL A 107 3.60 1.91 12.66
C VAL A 107 3.95 3.20 13.38
N ARG A 108 4.52 3.09 14.59
CA ARG A 108 5.06 4.22 15.33
C ARG A 108 6.58 4.25 15.12
N ALA A 109 7.11 5.38 14.67
CA ALA A 109 8.52 5.59 14.46
C ALA A 109 8.87 7.07 14.67
N ALA A 110 9.96 7.38 15.37
CA ALA A 110 10.40 8.74 15.66
C ALA A 110 9.26 9.63 16.18
N GLU A 111 8.51 9.15 17.19
CA GLU A 111 7.37 9.82 17.83
C GLU A 111 6.15 10.12 16.93
N LYS A 112 6.20 9.69 15.67
CA LYS A 112 5.10 9.84 14.69
C LYS A 112 4.40 8.53 14.40
N ARG A 113 3.13 8.62 14.02
CA ARG A 113 2.32 7.47 13.61
C ARG A 113 2.14 7.48 12.10
N TYR A 114 2.44 6.35 11.49
CA TYR A 114 2.26 6.09 10.06
C TYR A 114 1.22 5.01 9.89
N VAL A 115 0.24 5.25 9.03
CA VAL A 115 -0.89 4.35 8.82
C VAL A 115 -0.86 3.83 7.39
N SER A 116 -1.13 2.54 7.21
CA SER A 116 -1.29 1.94 5.88
C SER A 116 -2.51 1.03 5.83
N PRO A 117 -3.43 1.24 4.88
CA PRO A 117 -4.61 0.40 4.69
C PRO A 117 -4.31 -0.91 3.97
N ALA A 118 -3.06 -1.12 3.52
CA ALA A 118 -2.69 -2.31 2.75
C ALA A 118 -2.82 -3.62 3.55
N ILE A 119 -2.60 -3.57 4.86
CA ILE A 119 -2.69 -4.71 5.77
C ILE A 119 -3.63 -4.37 6.90
N GLY A 120 -4.62 -5.21 7.11
CA GLY A 120 -5.60 -5.08 8.17
C GLY A 120 -6.45 -6.32 8.32
N ASN A 121 -7.21 -6.40 9.39
CA ASN A 121 -8.23 -7.43 9.54
C ASN A 121 -9.39 -7.15 8.59
N SER A 122 -9.76 -8.13 7.78
CA SER A 122 -10.95 -8.02 6.93
C SER A 122 -12.19 -7.76 7.81
N PHE A 123 -12.99 -6.78 7.41
CA PHE A 123 -14.23 -6.42 8.11
C PHE A 123 -15.15 -7.65 8.31
N ILE A 124 -15.16 -8.58 7.37
CA ILE A 124 -15.91 -9.85 7.44
C ILE A 124 -15.42 -10.74 8.59
N ARG A 125 -14.12 -10.74 8.90
CA ARG A 125 -13.55 -11.50 10.05
C ARG A 125 -13.88 -10.86 11.39
N THR A 126 -14.04 -9.55 11.45
CA THR A 126 -14.43 -8.82 12.67
C THR A 126 -15.89 -9.09 13.03
N VAL A 127 -16.76 -9.29 12.04
CA VAL A 127 -18.20 -9.57 12.22
C VAL A 127 -18.49 -11.05 12.48
N ARG A 128 -17.62 -11.96 12.04
CA ARG A 128 -17.69 -13.40 12.33
C ARG A 128 -16.44 -13.85 13.08
N PRO A 129 -16.37 -13.75 14.41
CA PRO A 129 -15.33 -14.40 15.17
C PRO A 129 -15.45 -15.92 14.91
N LYS A 130 -14.42 -16.52 14.31
CA LYS A 130 -14.31 -17.97 14.29
C LYS A 130 -14.38 -18.43 15.75
N THR A 131 -15.41 -19.18 16.08
CA THR A 131 -15.49 -19.92 17.34
C THR A 131 -14.20 -20.73 17.44
N ALA A 132 -13.35 -20.37 18.40
CA ALA A 132 -12.15 -21.09 18.72
C ALA A 132 -12.57 -22.52 19.10
N ARG A 133 -12.40 -23.44 18.18
CA ARG A 133 -12.34 -24.86 18.50
C ARG A 133 -10.87 -25.17 18.70
N ASP A 134 -10.58 -25.58 19.94
CA ASP A 134 -9.30 -26.09 20.40
C ASP A 134 -8.11 -25.11 20.36
N GLY A 135 -7.81 -24.49 21.51
CA GLY A 135 -6.53 -24.22 22.16
C GLY A 135 -5.32 -23.68 21.38
N GLU A 136 -5.32 -23.68 20.08
CA GLU A 136 -4.27 -23.11 19.23
C GLU A 136 -4.65 -21.71 18.80
N THR A 137 -3.90 -20.74 19.28
CA THR A 137 -3.92 -19.35 18.76
C THR A 137 -3.36 -19.39 17.33
N GLU A 138 -4.23 -19.65 16.35
CA GLU A 138 -3.85 -19.61 14.93
C GLU A 138 -3.37 -18.18 14.63
N LEU A 139 -2.06 -17.98 14.50
CA LEU A 139 -1.43 -16.71 14.16
C LEU A 139 -2.08 -16.19 12.88
N THR A 140 -2.84 -15.12 13.03
CA THR A 140 -3.50 -14.48 11.90
C THR A 140 -2.43 -13.81 11.02
N TYR A 141 -2.61 -13.78 9.69
CA TYR A 141 -1.65 -13.12 8.79
C TYR A 141 -1.24 -11.70 9.24
N PRO A 142 -2.15 -10.81 9.71
CA PRO A 142 -1.79 -9.54 10.31
C PRO A 142 -0.85 -9.65 11.52
N ASP A 143 -1.03 -10.66 12.38
CA ASP A 143 -0.16 -10.90 13.54
C ASP A 143 1.23 -11.34 13.07
N TYR A 144 1.30 -12.25 12.10
CA TYR A 144 2.55 -12.64 11.47
C TYR A 144 3.31 -11.43 10.90
N VAL A 145 2.63 -10.55 10.17
CA VAL A 145 3.26 -9.35 9.58
C VAL A 145 3.78 -8.41 10.66
N ARG A 146 3.00 -8.19 11.72
CA ARG A 146 3.41 -7.41 12.89
C ARG A 146 4.70 -7.96 13.51
N ASP A 147 4.69 -9.22 13.86
CA ASP A 147 5.81 -9.86 14.54
C ASP A 147 7.06 -9.90 13.63
N ARG A 148 6.85 -10.11 12.33
CA ARG A 148 7.93 -10.10 11.35
C ARG A 148 8.58 -8.73 11.22
N ILE A 149 7.78 -7.66 11.13
CA ILE A 149 8.31 -6.28 11.07
C ILE A 149 9.08 -5.94 12.35
N LEU A 150 8.55 -6.30 13.53
CA LEU A 150 9.23 -6.07 14.82
C LEU A 150 10.55 -6.83 14.89
N HIS A 151 10.57 -8.09 14.48
CA HIS A 151 11.80 -8.89 14.44
C HIS A 151 12.88 -8.26 13.53
N LEU A 152 12.46 -7.78 12.35
CA LEU A 152 13.37 -7.07 11.43
C LEU A 152 13.86 -5.74 12.00
N ALA A 153 12.99 -5.00 12.71
CA ALA A 153 13.33 -3.75 13.40
C ALA A 153 14.39 -3.98 14.48
N ASP A 154 14.20 -5.01 15.32
CA ASP A 154 15.17 -5.37 16.36
C ASP A 154 16.51 -5.82 15.79
N GLY A 155 16.48 -6.55 14.68
CA GLY A 155 17.70 -6.90 13.94
C GLY A 155 18.42 -5.69 13.36
N ALA A 156 17.68 -4.69 12.86
CA ALA A 156 18.23 -3.46 12.33
C ALA A 156 18.85 -2.59 13.45
N ARG A 157 18.18 -2.44 14.59
CA ARG A 157 18.72 -1.72 15.76
C ARG A 157 20.04 -2.28 16.24
N ARG A 158 20.16 -3.61 16.32
CA ARG A 158 21.41 -4.27 16.75
C ARG A 158 22.57 -4.05 15.78
N ARG A 159 22.29 -3.88 14.48
CA ARG A 159 23.34 -3.64 13.46
C ARG A 159 23.80 -2.21 13.41
N VAL A 160 22.90 -1.24 13.58
CA VAL A 160 23.24 0.18 13.45
C VAL A 160 23.92 0.73 14.72
N GLY A 161 23.66 0.13 15.90
CA GLY A 161 24.20 0.65 17.17
C GLY A 161 23.79 2.11 17.41
N SER A 162 24.76 2.95 17.81
CA SER A 162 24.53 4.39 18.09
C SER A 162 24.76 5.28 16.86
N GLY A 163 24.80 4.71 15.65
CA GLY A 163 25.02 5.48 14.42
C GLY A 163 23.87 6.42 14.08
N ASP A 164 24.17 7.44 13.28
CA ASP A 164 23.17 8.39 12.79
C ASP A 164 22.18 7.69 11.84
N LEU A 165 20.92 7.66 12.20
CA LEU A 165 19.87 7.01 11.43
C LEU A 165 19.27 8.00 10.43
N PRO A 166 19.07 7.60 9.16
CA PRO A 166 18.42 8.45 8.20
C PRO A 166 17.00 8.78 8.66
N PRO A 167 16.54 10.03 8.46
CA PRO A 167 15.20 10.43 8.85
C PRO A 167 14.13 9.71 8.01
N VAL A 168 12.94 9.60 8.56
CA VAL A 168 11.76 9.10 7.81
C VAL A 168 11.49 10.02 6.62
N ARG A 169 11.37 9.45 5.44
CA ARG A 169 11.12 10.18 4.19
C ARG A 169 9.70 9.93 3.71
N ARG A 170 9.00 11.00 3.36
CA ARG A 170 7.68 10.96 2.72
C ARG A 170 7.80 11.40 1.27
N LEU A 171 7.35 10.55 0.36
CA LEU A 171 7.35 10.78 -1.08
C LEU A 171 5.90 10.91 -1.55
N TRP A 172 5.57 12.04 -2.16
CA TRP A 172 4.23 12.25 -2.73
C TRP A 172 4.07 11.52 -4.06
N ALA A 173 2.89 10.99 -4.28
CA ALA A 173 2.51 10.31 -5.51
C ALA A 173 1.99 11.31 -6.55
N TRP A 174 2.85 12.18 -7.02
CA TRP A 174 2.48 13.24 -7.94
C TRP A 174 1.68 12.81 -9.17
N PRO A 175 2.03 11.68 -9.86
CA PRO A 175 1.24 11.23 -11.02
C PRO A 175 -0.21 10.90 -10.66
N GLU A 176 -0.42 10.20 -9.55
CA GLU A 176 -1.76 9.82 -9.08
C GLU A 176 -2.56 11.06 -8.65
N ILE A 177 -1.92 11.98 -7.94
CA ILE A 177 -2.55 13.24 -7.51
C ILE A 177 -2.95 14.08 -8.74
N ALA A 178 -2.05 14.26 -9.70
CA ALA A 178 -2.32 15.00 -10.93
C ALA A 178 -3.46 14.35 -11.73
N GLY A 179 -3.45 13.03 -11.88
CA GLY A 179 -4.51 12.30 -12.55
C GLY A 179 -5.87 12.47 -11.89
N LEU A 180 -5.93 12.39 -10.55
CA LEU A 180 -7.17 12.61 -9.79
C LEU A 180 -7.70 14.03 -9.97
N VAL A 181 -6.82 15.03 -9.94
CA VAL A 181 -7.21 16.44 -10.14
C VAL A 181 -7.74 16.66 -11.56
N VAL A 182 -7.03 16.16 -12.56
CA VAL A 182 -7.43 16.33 -13.98
C VAL A 182 -8.77 15.66 -14.24
N THR A 183 -8.96 14.41 -13.78
CA THR A 183 -10.23 13.70 -14.02
C THR A 183 -11.39 14.31 -13.24
N ALA A 184 -11.15 14.80 -12.01
CA ALA A 184 -12.17 15.50 -11.24
C ALA A 184 -12.57 16.83 -11.91
N LEU A 185 -11.60 17.63 -12.36
CA LEU A 185 -11.89 18.88 -13.07
C LEU A 185 -12.61 18.60 -14.40
N GLY A 186 -12.18 17.62 -15.17
CA GLY A 186 -12.85 17.21 -16.40
C GLY A 186 -14.30 16.82 -16.16
N PHE A 187 -14.57 16.08 -15.09
CA PHE A 187 -15.93 15.71 -14.68
C PHE A 187 -16.79 16.93 -14.35
N VAL A 188 -16.26 17.87 -13.53
CA VAL A 188 -16.98 19.09 -13.16
C VAL A 188 -17.24 19.97 -14.38
N VAL A 189 -16.25 20.18 -15.24
CA VAL A 189 -16.41 20.96 -16.47
C VAL A 189 -17.44 20.32 -17.40
N ALA A 190 -17.40 19.00 -17.57
CA ALA A 190 -18.38 18.30 -18.38
C ALA A 190 -19.82 18.46 -17.84
N LEU A 191 -19.98 18.40 -16.51
CA LEU A 191 -21.31 18.63 -15.88
C LEU A 191 -21.84 20.05 -16.09
N VAL A 192 -20.97 21.05 -16.17
CA VAL A 192 -21.40 22.46 -16.34
C VAL A 192 -21.75 22.76 -17.80
N LEU A 193 -21.14 22.04 -18.75
CA LEU A 193 -21.32 22.28 -20.19
C LEU A 193 -22.46 21.44 -20.81
N THR A 194 -23.02 20.48 -20.07
CA THR A 194 -24.17 19.63 -20.46
C THR A 194 -25.46 20.16 -19.90
#